data_59ab32d94971c10ff84f5ae71b510b41
#
_entry.id   59ab32d94971c10ff84f5ae71b510b41
#
_cell.length_a   1.000
_cell.length_b   1.000
_cell.length_c   1.000
_cell.angle_alpha   90.00
_cell.angle_beta   90.00
_cell.angle_gamma   90.00
#
_symmetry.space_group_name_H-M   'P 1'
#
loop_
_entity.id
_entity.type
_entity.pdbx_description
1 polymer ?
#
loop_
_entity_poly.entity_id
_entity_poly.type
_entity_poly.pdbx_seq_one_letter_code
_entity_poly.pdbx_strand_id
1 'polypeptide(L)'
;MKRKRILGFIFAIPIVIFLQINSVSANVDEESSETQSKTAPSIPYMFQDPNNLEDPTGYWTKDKMKNAIPADKIKKDVVPEIVPKEKKSPSIGTPNNVSDPVAPDNNYDIKPLNAVVPSTAGKVFYSYGGDDYVCSASAINNDYKNLVITAGHCVHGGKGEGWHSNIAFVPAYYNGSAPYGIWIWNEARTFTTWINDSNFNQDQAFFTVYPKNGKKLINTVGGNGLSTGYGPTQPNVRIFGWPAERPYDGQVAYYCDGATKSAGWFSSDATMNCGMNGGASGGPWLRQIIDEDLGYVFAVTSRRSTSGTPALFATPNDKYVQSMFEQMK
;
A
#
# COMPACT_ATOMS: atom_id res chain seq x y z
N MET A 1 -8.29 48.71 97.59
CA MET A 1 -9.58 49.42 97.39
C MET A 1 -9.37 50.57 96.42
N LYS A 2 -9.79 50.44 95.19
CA LYS A 2 -10.17 51.53 94.29
C LYS A 2 -10.58 50.90 92.94
N ARG A 3 -11.85 50.92 92.64
CA ARG A 3 -12.41 50.50 91.33
C ARG A 3 -12.07 51.54 90.31
N LYS A 4 -11.50 51.11 89.13
CA LYS A 4 -11.47 51.92 87.91
C LYS A 4 -12.46 51.36 86.93
N ARG A 5 -13.42 52.19 86.56
CA ARG A 5 -14.33 51.98 85.45
C ARG A 5 -13.59 52.21 84.13
N ILE A 6 -13.71 51.29 83.22
CA ILE A 6 -13.26 51.44 81.86
C ILE A 6 -14.50 51.53 80.98
N LEU A 7 -14.63 52.65 80.31
CA LEU A 7 -15.66 52.99 79.33
C LEU A 7 -15.48 52.16 78.07
N GLY A 8 -16.47 51.35 77.77
CA GLY A 8 -16.42 50.58 76.50
C GLY A 8 -17.04 51.43 75.38
N PHE A 9 -16.24 51.62 74.32
CA PHE A 9 -16.76 52.13 73.07
C PHE A 9 -17.42 51.01 72.26
N ILE A 10 -18.69 51.22 71.93
CA ILE A 10 -19.44 50.31 71.05
C ILE A 10 -19.21 50.79 69.62
N PHE A 11 -18.46 50.04 68.87
CA PHE A 11 -18.39 50.23 67.41
C PHE A 11 -19.53 49.43 66.79
N ALA A 12 -20.46 50.11 66.16
CA ALA A 12 -21.47 49.51 65.31
C ALA A 12 -20.85 49.10 63.94
N ILE A 13 -20.78 47.84 63.68
CA ILE A 13 -20.41 47.31 62.38
C ILE A 13 -21.70 47.10 61.56
N PRO A 14 -21.79 47.65 60.35
CA PRO A 14 -22.97 47.40 59.53
C PRO A 14 -22.88 45.92 58.98
N ILE A 15 -23.91 45.15 59.25
CA ILE A 15 -24.09 43.84 58.67
C ILE A 15 -24.49 44.02 57.21
N VAL A 16 -23.55 43.72 56.31
CA VAL A 16 -23.84 43.56 54.90
C VAL A 16 -24.37 42.16 54.71
N ILE A 17 -25.66 42.01 54.48
CA ILE A 17 -26.30 40.74 54.13
C ILE A 17 -25.94 40.47 52.66
N PHE A 18 -25.00 39.55 52.42
CA PHE A 18 -24.81 38.95 51.12
C PHE A 18 -25.93 37.92 50.89
N LEU A 19 -26.86 38.27 50.00
CA LEU A 19 -27.75 37.31 49.44
C LEU A 19 -26.90 36.39 48.51
N GLN A 20 -26.62 35.19 48.98
CA GLN A 20 -26.12 34.14 48.09
C GLN A 20 -27.27 33.66 47.21
N ILE A 21 -27.24 34.07 45.95
CA ILE A 21 -28.07 33.45 44.92
C ILE A 21 -27.44 32.11 44.62
N ASN A 22 -28.01 31.03 45.11
CA ASN A 22 -27.69 29.69 44.68
C ASN A 22 -28.20 29.54 43.24
N SER A 23 -27.31 29.75 42.28
CA SER A 23 -27.53 29.26 40.93
C SER A 23 -27.43 27.75 40.97
N VAL A 24 -28.58 27.07 40.82
CA VAL A 24 -28.64 25.66 40.50
C VAL A 24 -28.06 25.52 39.10
N SER A 25 -26.77 25.18 39.02
CA SER A 25 -26.19 24.65 37.79
C SER A 25 -26.79 23.27 37.58
N ALA A 26 -27.70 23.17 36.62
CA ALA A 26 -28.04 21.89 36.06
C ALA A 26 -26.72 21.33 35.44
N ASN A 27 -26.15 20.31 36.06
CA ASN A 27 -25.18 19.43 35.42
C ASN A 27 -25.92 18.76 34.26
N VAL A 28 -25.78 19.35 33.09
CA VAL A 28 -25.91 18.59 31.86
C VAL A 28 -24.66 17.73 31.85
N ASP A 29 -24.82 16.44 32.11
CA ASP A 29 -23.82 15.45 31.77
C ASP A 29 -23.60 15.57 30.26
N GLU A 30 -22.59 16.37 29.88
CA GLU A 30 -21.96 16.24 28.61
C GLU A 30 -21.31 14.87 28.62
N GLU A 31 -22.09 13.88 28.17
CA GLU A 31 -21.57 12.65 27.64
C GLU A 31 -20.59 13.07 26.53
N SER A 32 -19.31 13.23 26.90
CA SER A 32 -18.23 13.40 25.96
C SER A 32 -18.25 12.14 25.11
N SER A 33 -19.04 12.20 24.04
CA SER A 33 -18.79 11.35 22.88
C SER A 33 -17.38 11.70 22.42
N GLU A 34 -16.40 10.98 22.93
CA GLU A 34 -15.12 10.80 22.25
C GLU A 34 -15.45 10.21 20.90
N THR A 35 -15.81 11.08 19.96
CA THR A 35 -15.66 10.84 18.54
C THR A 35 -14.16 10.71 18.39
N GLN A 36 -13.63 9.49 18.55
CA GLN A 36 -12.33 9.13 18.01
C GLN A 36 -12.38 9.54 16.54
N SER A 37 -11.88 10.72 16.26
CA SER A 37 -11.54 11.15 14.91
C SER A 37 -10.66 10.03 14.39
N LYS A 38 -11.21 9.18 13.52
CA LYS A 38 -10.43 8.22 12.75
C LYS A 38 -9.53 9.05 11.85
N THR A 39 -8.41 9.49 12.41
CA THR A 39 -7.34 10.14 11.64
C THR A 39 -7.01 9.22 10.48
N ALA A 40 -7.03 9.77 9.28
CA ALA A 40 -6.56 9.07 8.10
C ALA A 40 -5.16 8.50 8.41
N PRO A 41 -4.84 7.27 7.96
CA PRO A 41 -3.53 6.72 8.19
C PRO A 41 -2.49 7.67 7.59
N SER A 42 -1.44 7.94 8.36
CA SER A 42 -0.29 8.68 7.86
C SER A 42 0.34 7.89 6.71
N ILE A 43 0.89 8.60 5.74
CA ILE A 43 1.51 8.04 4.54
C ILE A 43 2.98 8.49 4.54
N PRO A 44 3.86 7.83 5.29
CA PRO A 44 5.27 8.13 5.31
C PRO A 44 5.93 7.81 3.96
N TYR A 45 7.04 8.46 3.70
CA TYR A 45 7.78 8.31 2.45
C TYR A 45 9.28 8.20 2.70
N MET A 46 9.98 7.63 1.72
CA MET A 46 11.44 7.62 1.63
C MET A 46 11.84 8.09 0.22
N PHE A 47 12.88 8.91 0.15
CA PHE A 47 13.53 9.29 -1.11
C PHE A 47 14.86 8.57 -1.26
N GLN A 48 15.21 8.24 -2.50
CA GLN A 48 16.57 7.88 -2.82
C GLN A 48 17.39 9.17 -2.95
N ASP A 49 18.51 9.25 -2.23
CA ASP A 49 19.42 10.38 -2.35
C ASP A 49 20.04 10.41 -3.76
N PRO A 50 19.76 11.44 -4.58
CA PRO A 50 20.30 11.52 -5.93
C PRO A 50 21.83 11.66 -5.97
N ASN A 51 22.46 12.07 -4.86
CA ASN A 51 23.92 12.17 -4.75
C ASN A 51 24.59 10.84 -4.36
N ASN A 52 23.80 9.89 -3.90
CA ASN A 52 24.25 8.55 -3.52
C ASN A 52 23.75 7.47 -4.51
N LEU A 53 23.48 7.87 -5.73
CA LEU A 53 23.24 6.98 -6.85
C LEU A 53 24.59 6.33 -7.25
N GLU A 54 25.05 5.34 -6.48
CA GLU A 54 25.78 4.24 -7.09
C GLU A 54 24.87 3.74 -8.21
N ASP A 55 25.34 3.73 -9.45
CA ASP A 55 24.53 3.38 -10.61
C ASP A 55 23.67 2.12 -10.32
N PRO A 56 22.39 2.28 -9.91
CA PRO A 56 21.59 1.13 -9.50
C PRO A 56 21.24 0.24 -10.70
N THR A 57 21.47 0.75 -11.94
CA THR A 57 21.39 -0.08 -13.14
C THR A 57 22.56 -1.07 -13.17
N GLY A 58 23.73 -0.71 -12.60
CA GLY A 58 24.86 -1.60 -12.40
C GLY A 58 24.66 -2.60 -11.25
N TYR A 59 23.85 -2.28 -10.25
CA TYR A 59 23.58 -3.19 -9.14
C TYR A 59 22.79 -4.42 -9.59
N TRP A 60 21.71 -4.25 -10.35
CA TRP A 60 20.86 -5.34 -10.82
C TRP A 60 21.40 -6.01 -12.07
N THR A 61 22.40 -6.86 -11.90
CA THR A 61 22.89 -7.74 -12.98
C THR A 61 21.88 -8.85 -13.28
N LYS A 62 22.01 -9.47 -14.44
CA LYS A 62 21.18 -10.62 -14.85
C LYS A 62 21.22 -11.74 -13.80
N ASP A 63 22.39 -12.00 -13.23
CA ASP A 63 22.58 -13.06 -12.23
C ASP A 63 21.93 -12.70 -10.91
N LYS A 64 22.05 -11.46 -10.43
CA LYS A 64 21.33 -10.99 -9.23
C LYS A 64 19.82 -11.10 -9.41
N MET A 65 19.29 -10.61 -10.56
CA MET A 65 17.87 -10.70 -10.86
C MET A 65 17.35 -12.14 -10.92
N LYS A 66 18.16 -13.10 -11.38
CA LYS A 66 17.80 -14.53 -11.43
C LYS A 66 17.82 -15.18 -10.06
N ASN A 67 18.74 -14.79 -9.18
CA ASN A 67 18.97 -15.41 -7.89
C ASN A 67 18.22 -14.73 -6.74
N ALA A 68 17.59 -13.59 -6.97
CA ALA A 68 16.82 -12.88 -5.97
C ALA A 68 15.64 -13.74 -5.46
N ILE A 69 15.44 -13.77 -4.14
CA ILE A 69 14.51 -14.68 -3.46
C ILE A 69 13.14 -14.04 -3.25
N PRO A 70 12.05 -14.82 -3.16
CA PRO A 70 10.71 -14.27 -2.89
C PRO A 70 10.64 -13.51 -1.57
N ALA A 71 9.95 -12.37 -1.56
CA ALA A 71 9.73 -11.52 -0.39
C ALA A 71 9.14 -12.28 0.82
N ASP A 72 8.28 -13.24 0.59
CA ASP A 72 7.59 -14.05 1.60
C ASP A 72 8.56 -14.87 2.48
N LYS A 73 9.85 -14.99 2.09
CA LYS A 73 10.86 -15.69 2.88
C LYS A 73 11.46 -14.87 4.00
N ILE A 74 11.23 -13.56 4.03
CA ILE A 74 11.74 -12.68 5.09
C ILE A 74 11.10 -13.02 6.44
N LYS A 75 9.85 -13.51 6.46
CA LYS A 75 9.11 -13.86 7.68
C LYS A 75 8.62 -15.31 7.61
N LYS A 76 9.47 -16.24 8.06
CA LYS A 76 9.09 -17.67 8.17
C LYS A 76 7.97 -17.95 9.19
N ASP A 77 7.67 -17.02 10.10
CA ASP A 77 6.84 -17.25 11.28
C ASP A 77 5.61 -16.35 11.39
N VAL A 78 5.35 -15.47 10.43
CA VAL A 78 4.08 -14.75 10.40
C VAL A 78 3.08 -15.52 9.55
N VAL A 79 2.58 -16.62 10.11
CA VAL A 79 1.20 -17.05 9.80
C VAL A 79 0.34 -15.84 10.11
N PRO A 80 -0.47 -15.30 9.18
CA PRO A 80 -1.42 -14.27 9.51
C PRO A 80 -2.32 -14.87 10.60
N GLU A 81 -2.03 -14.54 11.85
CA GLU A 81 -2.98 -14.75 12.91
C GLU A 81 -4.25 -14.06 12.42
N ILE A 82 -5.34 -14.80 12.39
CA ILE A 82 -6.65 -14.24 12.06
C ILE A 82 -6.86 -13.15 13.09
N VAL A 83 -6.50 -11.92 12.71
CA VAL A 83 -6.57 -10.75 13.59
C VAL A 83 -8.00 -10.70 14.13
N PRO A 84 -8.19 -10.74 15.47
CA PRO A 84 -9.54 -10.74 16.04
C PRO A 84 -10.27 -9.48 15.57
N LYS A 85 -11.32 -9.69 14.87
CA LYS A 85 -12.40 -8.82 14.42
C LYS A 85 -12.43 -7.44 15.06
N GLU A 86 -11.91 -6.44 14.42
CA GLU A 86 -12.49 -5.12 14.54
C GLU A 86 -13.86 -5.15 13.85
N LYS A 87 -14.92 -4.91 14.61
CA LYS A 87 -16.33 -5.05 14.21
C LYS A 87 -16.84 -4.02 13.18
N LYS A 88 -15.96 -3.31 12.46
CA LYS A 88 -16.36 -2.40 11.40
C LYS A 88 -15.51 -2.66 10.17
N SER A 89 -16.15 -3.15 9.11
CA SER A 89 -15.55 -3.12 7.76
C SER A 89 -14.99 -1.72 7.53
N PRO A 90 -13.73 -1.58 7.11
CA PRO A 90 -13.21 -0.28 6.72
C PRO A 90 -14.13 0.30 5.66
N SER A 91 -14.37 1.60 5.72
CA SER A 91 -15.14 2.33 4.70
C SER A 91 -14.37 2.24 3.39
N ILE A 92 -14.77 1.31 2.52
CA ILE A 92 -14.16 1.08 1.20
C ILE A 92 -14.15 2.37 0.38
N GLY A 93 -15.09 3.27 0.63
CA GLY A 93 -15.27 4.51 -0.11
C GLY A 93 -16.31 4.36 -1.23
N THR A 94 -16.48 5.42 -2.01
CA THR A 94 -17.33 5.40 -3.20
C THR A 94 -16.51 4.87 -4.39
N PRO A 95 -17.06 3.97 -5.21
CA PRO A 95 -16.41 3.48 -6.42
C PRO A 95 -15.95 4.63 -7.33
N ASN A 96 -14.66 4.64 -7.68
CA ASN A 96 -14.06 5.67 -8.51
C ASN A 96 -12.91 5.10 -9.35
N ASN A 97 -12.87 5.47 -10.63
CA ASN A 97 -11.69 5.30 -11.46
C ASN A 97 -10.83 6.57 -11.34
N VAL A 98 -9.74 6.49 -10.61
CA VAL A 98 -8.89 7.64 -10.23
C VAL A 98 -7.99 8.07 -11.38
N SER A 99 -7.51 7.13 -12.17
CA SER A 99 -6.82 7.39 -13.45
C SER A 99 -7.20 6.34 -14.47
N ASP A 100 -7.15 6.71 -15.75
CA ASP A 100 -7.48 5.82 -16.86
C ASP A 100 -6.25 5.05 -17.35
N PRO A 101 -6.43 3.83 -17.87
CA PRO A 101 -5.36 3.11 -18.53
C PRO A 101 -4.89 3.85 -19.79
N VAL A 102 -3.61 3.72 -20.09
CA VAL A 102 -2.99 4.31 -21.28
C VAL A 102 -2.01 3.34 -21.92
N ALA A 103 -2.10 3.19 -23.23
CA ALA A 103 -1.13 2.43 -24.02
C ALA A 103 0.23 3.15 -24.07
N PRO A 104 1.33 2.43 -24.35
CA PRO A 104 2.63 3.05 -24.58
C PRO A 104 2.61 3.93 -25.82
N ASP A 105 3.50 4.91 -25.89
CA ASP A 105 3.66 5.73 -27.10
C ASP A 105 4.06 4.84 -28.28
N ASN A 106 3.41 5.03 -29.44
CA ASN A 106 3.52 4.18 -30.65
C ASN A 106 4.92 4.06 -31.26
N ASN A 107 5.97 4.58 -30.64
CA ASN A 107 7.36 4.56 -31.12
C ASN A 107 8.20 3.40 -30.51
N TYR A 108 7.56 2.44 -29.85
CA TYR A 108 8.24 1.28 -29.29
C TYR A 108 7.90 0.01 -30.07
N ASP A 109 8.76 -0.34 -31.03
CA ASP A 109 8.73 -1.63 -31.75
C ASP A 109 9.24 -2.83 -30.92
N ILE A 110 9.38 -2.70 -29.62
CA ILE A 110 9.82 -3.80 -28.76
C ILE A 110 8.58 -4.61 -28.35
N LYS A 111 8.16 -5.51 -29.23
CA LYS A 111 7.32 -6.62 -28.80
C LYS A 111 8.24 -7.71 -28.24
N PRO A 112 8.12 -8.09 -26.97
CA PRO A 112 8.87 -9.23 -26.42
C PRO A 112 8.58 -10.46 -27.27
N LEU A 113 9.63 -11.14 -27.70
CA LEU A 113 9.58 -12.20 -28.70
C LEU A 113 8.74 -13.43 -28.30
N ASN A 114 8.26 -13.57 -27.07
CA ASN A 114 7.65 -14.84 -26.61
C ASN A 114 6.66 -14.76 -25.47
N ALA A 115 6.01 -13.66 -25.14
CA ALA A 115 5.09 -13.73 -24.02
C ALA A 115 3.90 -12.80 -24.15
N VAL A 116 2.74 -13.34 -23.84
CA VAL A 116 1.55 -12.63 -23.36
C VAL A 116 1.89 -12.05 -21.97
N VAL A 117 2.91 -11.22 -21.87
CA VAL A 117 3.30 -10.51 -20.65
C VAL A 117 2.96 -9.05 -20.86
N PRO A 118 2.04 -8.47 -20.09
CA PRO A 118 1.73 -7.07 -20.21
C PRO A 118 2.97 -6.22 -19.94
N SER A 119 3.23 -5.27 -20.81
CA SER A 119 4.33 -4.31 -20.61
C SER A 119 4.13 -3.46 -19.36
N THR A 120 2.88 -3.30 -18.91
CA THR A 120 2.51 -2.54 -17.71
C THR A 120 2.80 -3.28 -16.41
N ALA A 121 2.90 -4.62 -16.42
CA ALA A 121 3.26 -5.40 -15.24
C ALA A 121 4.73 -5.82 -15.29
N GLY A 122 5.34 -6.08 -14.13
CA GLY A 122 6.74 -6.43 -14.04
C GLY A 122 7.16 -6.92 -12.66
N LYS A 123 8.44 -7.25 -12.55
CA LYS A 123 9.06 -7.60 -11.27
C LYS A 123 9.57 -6.34 -10.57
N VAL A 124 9.45 -6.35 -9.25
CA VAL A 124 10.20 -5.45 -8.36
C VAL A 124 11.33 -6.25 -7.74
N PHE A 125 12.51 -5.68 -7.80
CA PHE A 125 13.70 -6.17 -7.10
C PHE A 125 14.07 -5.17 -6.00
N TYR A 126 14.57 -5.66 -4.88
CA TYR A 126 15.05 -4.83 -3.79
C TYR A 126 16.02 -5.58 -2.90
N SER A 127 16.80 -4.84 -2.10
CA SER A 127 17.74 -5.41 -1.14
C SER A 127 17.29 -5.10 0.29
N TYR A 128 17.44 -6.08 1.18
CA TYR A 128 17.19 -5.91 2.60
C TYR A 128 18.01 -6.89 3.43
N GLY A 129 18.65 -6.43 4.52
CA GLY A 129 19.43 -7.29 5.40
C GLY A 129 20.62 -8.01 4.75
N GLY A 130 21.10 -7.53 3.61
CA GLY A 130 22.20 -8.12 2.85
C GLY A 130 21.80 -9.09 1.74
N ASP A 131 20.52 -9.42 1.64
CA ASP A 131 19.97 -10.30 0.61
C ASP A 131 19.16 -9.50 -0.45
N ASP A 132 19.01 -10.10 -1.62
CA ASP A 132 18.24 -9.57 -2.75
C ASP A 132 16.89 -10.30 -2.88
N TYR A 133 15.82 -9.53 -2.99
CA TYR A 133 14.44 -10.03 -2.98
C TYR A 133 13.66 -9.64 -4.22
N VAL A 134 12.53 -10.35 -4.44
CA VAL A 134 11.60 -10.08 -5.53
C VAL A 134 10.16 -10.00 -5.07
N CYS A 135 9.45 -9.11 -5.75
CA CYS A 135 8.00 -8.95 -5.79
C CYS A 135 7.54 -8.78 -7.24
N SER A 136 6.25 -8.56 -7.41
CA SER A 136 5.60 -8.12 -8.64
C SER A 136 5.02 -6.72 -8.49
N ALA A 137 4.74 -6.02 -9.58
CA ALA A 137 4.18 -4.68 -9.57
C ALA A 137 3.49 -4.33 -10.90
N SER A 138 2.88 -3.15 -10.92
CA SER A 138 2.31 -2.56 -12.13
C SER A 138 2.62 -1.08 -12.27
N ALA A 139 2.94 -0.65 -13.49
CA ALA A 139 2.95 0.76 -13.86
C ALA A 139 1.53 1.33 -13.83
N ILE A 140 1.37 2.50 -13.21
CA ILE A 140 0.09 3.20 -13.05
C ILE A 140 0.16 4.55 -13.75
N ASN A 141 -0.84 4.83 -14.58
CA ASN A 141 -0.92 6.11 -15.26
C ASN A 141 -1.15 7.24 -14.26
N ASN A 142 -0.18 8.16 -14.17
CA ASN A 142 -0.23 9.39 -13.39
C ASN A 142 0.24 10.57 -14.24
N ASP A 143 0.12 11.80 -13.73
CA ASP A 143 0.48 13.03 -14.46
C ASP A 143 1.98 13.08 -14.81
N TYR A 144 2.83 12.63 -13.89
CA TYR A 144 4.28 12.60 -14.09
C TYR A 144 4.79 11.43 -14.94
N LYS A 145 3.93 10.44 -15.26
CA LYS A 145 4.24 9.28 -16.10
C LYS A 145 5.34 8.36 -15.53
N ASN A 146 5.42 8.20 -14.22
CA ASN A 146 6.52 7.53 -13.54
C ASN A 146 6.12 6.64 -12.36
N LEU A 147 4.82 6.34 -12.17
CA LEU A 147 4.31 5.69 -10.96
C LEU A 147 4.21 4.17 -11.12
N VAL A 148 4.53 3.46 -10.03
CA VAL A 148 4.41 2.01 -9.89
C VAL A 148 3.65 1.69 -8.60
N ILE A 149 2.68 0.76 -8.68
CA ILE A 149 1.98 0.20 -7.51
C ILE A 149 2.53 -1.20 -7.20
N THR A 150 2.68 -1.51 -5.91
CA THR A 150 3.06 -2.82 -5.39
C THR A 150 2.49 -3.03 -3.99
N ALA A 151 2.85 -4.12 -3.31
CA ALA A 151 2.49 -4.32 -1.91
C ALA A 151 3.38 -3.49 -0.96
N GLY A 152 2.87 -3.17 0.23
CA GLY A 152 3.62 -2.45 1.27
C GLY A 152 4.87 -3.22 1.69
N HIS A 153 4.75 -4.55 1.85
CA HIS A 153 5.87 -5.42 2.20
C HIS A 153 6.94 -5.55 1.09
N CYS A 154 6.71 -5.00 -0.09
CA CYS A 154 7.72 -4.94 -1.16
C CYS A 154 8.60 -3.68 -1.09
N VAL A 155 8.25 -2.71 -0.25
CA VAL A 155 9.03 -1.47 -0.06
C VAL A 155 9.50 -1.27 1.39
N HIS A 156 8.81 -1.89 2.37
CA HIS A 156 9.12 -1.78 3.80
C HIS A 156 8.76 -3.08 4.52
N GLY A 157 9.65 -3.61 5.36
CA GLY A 157 9.50 -4.90 6.02
C GLY A 157 8.35 -4.99 7.05
N GLY A 158 7.67 -3.88 7.38
CA GLY A 158 6.61 -3.79 8.38
C GLY A 158 7.12 -3.58 9.79
N LYS A 159 6.36 -4.02 10.79
CA LYS A 159 6.65 -3.79 12.22
C LYS A 159 8.04 -4.26 12.64
N GLY A 160 8.83 -3.33 13.16
CA GLY A 160 10.19 -3.60 13.65
C GLY A 160 11.25 -3.71 12.56
N GLU A 161 10.87 -3.56 11.29
CA GLU A 161 11.73 -3.61 10.14
C GLU A 161 11.89 -2.22 9.49
N GLY A 162 12.72 -2.12 8.43
CA GLY A 162 13.02 -0.87 7.75
C GLY A 162 12.53 -0.80 6.31
N TRP A 163 12.81 0.33 5.69
CA TRP A 163 12.67 0.50 4.26
C TRP A 163 13.68 -0.37 3.51
N HIS A 164 13.25 -0.87 2.37
CA HIS A 164 14.11 -1.61 1.46
C HIS A 164 14.96 -0.65 0.63
N SER A 165 16.12 -1.12 0.19
CA SER A 165 17.06 -0.39 -0.65
C SER A 165 17.14 -1.00 -2.05
N ASN A 166 17.82 -0.31 -2.98
CA ASN A 166 18.03 -0.75 -4.36
C ASN A 166 16.73 -1.15 -5.10
N ILE A 167 15.60 -0.52 -4.75
CA ILE A 167 14.33 -0.85 -5.37
C ILE A 167 14.40 -0.54 -6.87
N ALA A 168 14.01 -1.52 -7.69
CA ALA A 168 13.98 -1.40 -9.14
C ALA A 168 12.75 -2.10 -9.73
N PHE A 169 12.12 -1.49 -10.71
CA PHE A 169 11.03 -2.07 -11.48
C PHE A 169 11.52 -2.54 -12.86
N VAL A 170 11.22 -3.77 -13.21
CA VAL A 170 11.56 -4.37 -14.48
C VAL A 170 10.30 -4.82 -15.20
N PRO A 171 9.72 -3.95 -16.05
CA PRO A 171 8.53 -4.25 -16.83
C PRO A 171 8.75 -5.47 -17.75
N ALA A 172 7.73 -6.33 -17.85
CA ALA A 172 7.74 -7.53 -18.68
C ALA A 172 8.99 -8.40 -18.48
N TYR A 173 9.50 -8.49 -17.25
CA TYR A 173 10.68 -9.32 -16.95
C TYR A 173 10.51 -10.75 -17.47
N TYR A 174 11.54 -11.24 -18.15
CA TYR A 174 11.55 -12.58 -18.72
C TYR A 174 12.95 -13.20 -18.68
N ASN A 175 13.12 -14.27 -17.92
CA ASN A 175 14.33 -15.11 -17.86
C ASN A 175 15.66 -14.33 -17.74
N GLY A 176 15.71 -13.37 -16.80
CA GLY A 176 16.86 -12.49 -16.60
C GLY A 176 16.96 -11.35 -17.61
N SER A 177 15.99 -11.21 -18.51
CA SER A 177 15.91 -10.12 -19.48
C SER A 177 15.05 -8.98 -18.96
N ALA A 178 15.46 -7.75 -19.25
CA ALA A 178 14.75 -6.51 -18.99
C ALA A 178 14.38 -5.83 -20.32
N PRO A 179 13.30 -6.28 -21.01
CA PRO A 179 12.99 -5.82 -22.39
C PRO A 179 12.82 -4.31 -22.49
N TYR A 180 12.22 -3.70 -21.46
CA TYR A 180 12.00 -2.25 -21.34
C TYR A 180 13.02 -1.58 -20.42
N GLY A 181 14.07 -2.29 -20.03
CA GLY A 181 15.12 -1.83 -19.12
C GLY A 181 14.73 -1.95 -17.64
N ILE A 182 15.69 -1.55 -16.80
CA ILE A 182 15.56 -1.50 -15.34
C ILE A 182 15.25 -0.06 -14.95
N TRP A 183 14.16 0.14 -14.20
CA TRP A 183 13.67 1.46 -13.79
C TRP A 183 13.92 1.62 -12.29
N ILE A 184 14.78 2.57 -11.94
CA ILE A 184 15.21 2.79 -10.58
C ILE A 184 14.23 3.70 -9.85
N TRP A 185 13.89 3.34 -8.63
CA TRP A 185 13.01 4.11 -7.78
C TRP A 185 13.58 5.49 -7.41
N ASN A 186 12.69 6.44 -7.14
CA ASN A 186 13.01 7.78 -6.66
C ASN A 186 12.40 8.05 -5.28
N GLU A 187 11.10 7.83 -5.13
CA GLU A 187 10.33 8.02 -3.91
C GLU A 187 9.44 6.80 -3.70
N ALA A 188 9.35 6.30 -2.47
CA ALA A 188 8.42 5.23 -2.10
C ALA A 188 7.52 5.67 -0.95
N ARG A 189 6.26 5.23 -0.97
CA ARG A 189 5.26 5.48 0.08
C ARG A 189 4.49 4.21 0.41
N THR A 190 4.19 4.05 1.71
CA THR A 190 3.27 3.03 2.22
C THR A 190 2.56 3.58 3.45
N PHE A 191 1.67 2.81 4.06
CA PHE A 191 0.90 3.25 5.22
C PHE A 191 1.65 3.07 6.53
N THR A 192 1.46 4.01 7.47
CA THR A 192 2.00 3.91 8.83
C THR A 192 1.53 2.66 9.54
N THR A 193 0.29 2.22 9.31
CA THR A 193 -0.26 0.99 9.88
C THR A 193 0.41 -0.27 9.33
N TRP A 194 0.91 -0.24 8.08
CA TRP A 194 1.81 -1.28 7.60
C TRP A 194 3.14 -1.24 8.36
N ILE A 195 3.77 -0.07 8.45
CA ILE A 195 5.07 0.13 9.07
C ILE A 195 5.06 -0.28 10.55
N ASN A 196 4.06 0.20 11.31
CA ASN A 196 4.04 0.05 12.76
C ASN A 196 3.41 -1.25 13.24
N ASP A 197 2.45 -1.79 12.48
CA ASP A 197 1.60 -2.89 12.93
C ASP A 197 1.63 -4.12 12.00
N SER A 198 2.27 -4.03 10.83
CA SER A 198 2.17 -5.01 9.75
C SER A 198 0.71 -5.32 9.39
N ASN A 199 -0.13 -4.26 9.33
CA ASN A 199 -1.54 -4.38 9.05
C ASN A 199 -1.79 -4.72 7.58
N PHE A 200 -2.12 -5.96 7.29
CA PHE A 200 -2.35 -6.44 5.92
C PHE A 200 -3.55 -5.79 5.21
N ASN A 201 -4.47 -5.14 5.93
CA ASN A 201 -5.53 -4.36 5.29
C ASN A 201 -5.00 -3.08 4.62
N GLN A 202 -3.75 -2.72 4.87
CA GLN A 202 -3.06 -1.57 4.29
C GLN A 202 -1.66 -1.95 3.79
N ASP A 203 -1.55 -3.14 3.23
CA ASP A 203 -0.35 -3.67 2.58
C ASP A 203 -0.31 -3.24 1.10
N GLN A 204 -0.38 -1.92 0.86
CA GLN A 204 -0.21 -1.30 -0.46
C GLN A 204 0.87 -0.24 -0.41
N ALA A 205 1.57 -0.08 -1.52
CA ALA A 205 2.59 0.94 -1.70
C ALA A 205 2.60 1.47 -3.13
N PHE A 206 3.06 2.71 -3.26
CA PHE A 206 3.51 3.27 -4.53
C PHE A 206 4.97 3.65 -4.45
N PHE A 207 5.63 3.62 -5.59
CA PHE A 207 6.90 4.30 -5.77
C PHE A 207 6.99 4.93 -7.15
N THR A 208 7.70 6.05 -7.23
CA THR A 208 8.05 6.69 -8.50
C THR A 208 9.40 6.21 -8.98
N VAL A 209 9.63 6.31 -10.28
CA VAL A 209 10.92 5.95 -10.88
C VAL A 209 11.54 7.13 -11.62
N TYR A 210 12.86 7.15 -11.70
CA TYR A 210 13.59 8.11 -12.51
C TYR A 210 13.35 7.87 -14.00
N PRO A 211 13.35 8.94 -14.84
CA PRO A 211 13.37 8.79 -16.27
C PRO A 211 14.62 8.01 -16.72
N LYS A 212 14.46 7.17 -17.74
CA LYS A 212 15.55 6.38 -18.32
C LYS A 212 15.80 6.85 -19.74
N ASN A 213 17.05 7.29 -20.04
CA ASN A 213 17.43 7.80 -21.35
C ASN A 213 16.49 8.89 -21.89
N GLY A 214 16.07 9.83 -21.01
CA GLY A 214 15.13 10.90 -21.33
C GLY A 214 13.67 10.46 -21.51
N LYS A 215 13.34 9.19 -21.32
CA LYS A 215 12.00 8.64 -21.46
C LYS A 215 11.36 8.38 -20.11
N LYS A 216 10.05 8.61 -20.01
CA LYS A 216 9.24 8.31 -18.83
C LYS A 216 8.69 6.89 -18.89
N LEU A 217 8.47 6.27 -17.73
CA LEU A 217 8.02 4.87 -17.62
C LEU A 217 6.73 4.63 -18.42
N ILE A 218 5.69 5.41 -18.13
CA ILE A 218 4.34 5.20 -18.71
C ILE A 218 4.35 5.39 -20.24
N ASN A 219 5.13 6.34 -20.74
CA ASN A 219 5.27 6.54 -22.18
C ASN A 219 5.96 5.35 -22.86
N THR A 220 6.78 4.61 -22.12
CA THR A 220 7.55 3.46 -22.62
C THR A 220 6.76 2.15 -22.58
N VAL A 221 6.01 1.91 -21.49
CA VAL A 221 5.39 0.60 -21.24
C VAL A 221 3.86 0.65 -21.18
N GLY A 222 3.28 1.85 -21.27
CA GLY A 222 1.90 2.09 -20.92
C GLY A 222 1.69 2.14 -19.41
N GLY A 223 0.47 2.31 -18.97
CA GLY A 223 0.09 2.32 -17.57
C GLY A 223 -1.32 1.84 -17.38
N ASN A 224 -1.53 0.97 -16.41
CA ASN A 224 -2.87 0.64 -15.95
C ASN A 224 -3.52 1.86 -15.28
N GLY A 225 -4.84 1.93 -15.33
CA GLY A 225 -5.62 2.85 -14.52
C GLY A 225 -5.62 2.41 -13.06
N LEU A 226 -5.93 3.34 -12.16
CA LEU A 226 -6.17 3.06 -10.75
C LEU A 226 -7.65 3.17 -10.45
N SER A 227 -8.24 2.19 -9.80
CA SER A 227 -9.58 2.28 -9.25
C SER A 227 -9.61 2.03 -7.75
N THR A 228 -10.49 2.75 -7.05
CA THR A 228 -10.67 2.71 -5.60
C THR A 228 -12.15 2.59 -5.24
N GLY A 229 -12.45 2.18 -4.01
CA GLY A 229 -13.81 2.13 -3.51
C GLY A 229 -14.67 0.99 -4.06
N TYR A 230 -14.10 0.10 -4.88
CA TYR A 230 -14.77 -1.10 -5.33
C TYR A 230 -14.62 -2.21 -4.28
N GLY A 231 -15.71 -2.93 -4.03
CA GLY A 231 -15.71 -4.02 -3.04
C GLY A 231 -14.90 -5.24 -3.48
N PRO A 232 -14.76 -6.22 -2.58
CA PRO A 232 -13.94 -7.43 -2.81
C PRO A 232 -14.53 -8.39 -3.85
N THR A 233 -15.79 -8.22 -4.24
CA THR A 233 -16.46 -9.09 -5.22
C THR A 233 -16.48 -8.41 -6.58
N GLN A 234 -15.70 -8.95 -7.51
CA GLN A 234 -15.61 -8.48 -8.89
C GLN A 234 -15.81 -9.66 -9.84
N PRO A 235 -16.60 -9.52 -10.92
CA PRO A 235 -16.98 -10.64 -11.77
C PRO A 235 -15.84 -11.14 -12.68
N ASN A 236 -15.00 -10.23 -13.16
CA ASN A 236 -13.94 -10.52 -14.11
C ASN A 236 -12.66 -9.82 -13.66
N VAL A 237 -11.73 -10.58 -13.13
CA VAL A 237 -10.44 -10.09 -12.64
C VAL A 237 -9.33 -10.91 -13.28
N ARG A 238 -8.27 -10.23 -13.70
CA ARG A 238 -7.00 -10.84 -14.07
C ARG A 238 -5.92 -10.42 -13.09
N ILE A 239 -5.20 -11.40 -12.54
CA ILE A 239 -4.07 -11.19 -11.64
C ILE A 239 -2.80 -11.54 -12.38
N PHE A 240 -1.80 -10.67 -12.38
CA PHE A 240 -0.46 -10.97 -12.88
C PHE A 240 0.53 -11.08 -11.74
N GLY A 241 1.56 -11.94 -11.92
CA GLY A 241 2.66 -12.05 -10.99
C GLY A 241 3.80 -12.93 -11.50
N TRP A 242 4.91 -12.88 -10.80
CA TRP A 242 6.11 -13.70 -11.03
C TRP A 242 6.34 -14.62 -9.83
N PRO A 243 5.57 -15.72 -9.69
CA PRO A 243 5.76 -16.66 -8.60
C PRO A 243 7.16 -17.28 -8.70
N ALA A 244 7.87 -17.39 -7.57
CA ALA A 244 9.29 -17.75 -7.53
C ALA A 244 9.60 -18.87 -6.50
N GLU A 245 8.60 -19.55 -5.97
CA GLU A 245 8.74 -20.76 -5.18
C GLU A 245 8.29 -21.97 -6.00
N ARG A 246 8.90 -23.14 -5.74
CA ARG A 246 8.52 -24.37 -6.46
C ARG A 246 7.00 -24.58 -6.49
N PRO A 247 6.43 -24.98 -7.62
CA PRO A 247 7.08 -25.42 -8.88
C PRO A 247 7.57 -24.29 -9.79
N TYR A 248 7.34 -23.03 -9.43
CA TYR A 248 7.77 -21.86 -10.18
C TYR A 248 9.23 -21.48 -9.86
N ASP A 249 9.85 -20.69 -10.75
CA ASP A 249 11.23 -20.23 -10.62
C ASP A 249 11.38 -18.69 -10.65
N GLY A 250 10.27 -17.97 -10.77
CA GLY A 250 10.26 -16.50 -10.86
C GLY A 250 10.76 -15.93 -12.18
N GLN A 251 11.02 -16.76 -13.19
CA GLN A 251 11.64 -16.28 -14.43
C GLN A 251 10.62 -15.83 -15.49
N VAL A 252 9.36 -16.22 -15.33
CA VAL A 252 8.28 -15.86 -16.25
C VAL A 252 7.05 -15.36 -15.50
N ALA A 253 6.26 -14.51 -16.16
CA ALA A 253 4.97 -14.08 -15.65
C ALA A 253 3.94 -15.20 -15.72
N TYR A 254 3.04 -15.21 -14.75
CA TYR A 254 1.82 -16.01 -14.75
C TYR A 254 0.63 -15.11 -14.54
N TYR A 255 -0.55 -15.59 -14.94
CA TYR A 255 -1.79 -14.92 -14.63
C TYR A 255 -2.87 -15.91 -14.17
N CYS A 256 -3.83 -15.39 -13.45
CA CYS A 256 -5.06 -16.10 -13.09
C CYS A 256 -6.25 -15.22 -13.48
N ASP A 257 -7.24 -15.83 -14.12
CA ASP A 257 -8.51 -15.18 -14.49
C ASP A 257 -9.65 -15.74 -13.66
N GLY A 258 -10.58 -14.89 -13.24
CA GLY A 258 -11.76 -15.35 -12.53
C GLY A 258 -12.54 -14.24 -11.85
N ALA A 259 -13.60 -14.66 -11.15
CA ALA A 259 -14.33 -13.77 -10.24
C ALA A 259 -13.64 -13.78 -8.87
N THR A 260 -13.60 -12.62 -8.23
CA THR A 260 -13.20 -12.51 -6.83
C THR A 260 -14.42 -12.57 -5.91
N LYS A 261 -14.19 -12.94 -4.68
CA LYS A 261 -15.18 -12.94 -3.60
C LYS A 261 -14.58 -12.37 -2.32
N SER A 262 -15.43 -11.97 -1.36
CA SER A 262 -14.95 -11.64 -0.03
C SER A 262 -14.29 -12.84 0.62
N ALA A 263 -13.16 -12.65 1.28
CA ALA A 263 -12.44 -13.69 2.00
C ALA A 263 -13.17 -14.17 3.27
N GLY A 264 -14.22 -13.47 3.68
CA GLY A 264 -15.07 -13.83 4.82
C GLY A 264 -16.08 -12.74 5.16
N TRP A 265 -17.06 -13.07 6.03
CA TRP A 265 -18.19 -12.19 6.38
C TRP A 265 -17.78 -10.84 6.97
N PHE A 266 -16.59 -10.73 7.53
CA PHE A 266 -16.06 -9.52 8.17
C PHE A 266 -14.71 -9.09 7.58
N SER A 267 -14.29 -9.73 6.47
CA SER A 267 -13.05 -9.38 5.79
C SER A 267 -13.30 -8.36 4.70
N SER A 268 -12.46 -7.34 4.62
CA SER A 268 -12.39 -6.43 3.48
C SER A 268 -11.64 -7.02 2.30
N ASP A 269 -10.94 -8.15 2.49
CA ASP A 269 -10.11 -8.75 1.47
C ASP A 269 -10.93 -9.39 0.35
N ALA A 270 -10.46 -9.20 -0.86
CA ALA A 270 -10.79 -10.00 -2.01
C ALA A 270 -9.95 -11.28 -2.02
N THR A 271 -10.53 -12.38 -2.46
CA THR A 271 -9.80 -13.62 -2.70
C THR A 271 -10.22 -14.25 -4.02
N MET A 272 -9.27 -14.91 -4.68
CA MET A 272 -9.48 -15.69 -5.89
C MET A 272 -8.63 -16.96 -5.86
N ASN A 273 -9.18 -18.08 -6.33
CA ASN A 273 -8.41 -19.31 -6.51
C ASN A 273 -7.32 -19.07 -7.55
N CYS A 274 -6.07 -19.20 -7.12
CA CYS A 274 -4.91 -18.95 -7.96
C CYS A 274 -3.70 -19.66 -7.35
N GLY A 275 -2.97 -20.41 -8.15
CA GLY A 275 -1.84 -21.23 -7.69
C GLY A 275 -0.51 -20.48 -7.57
N MET A 276 -0.47 -19.17 -7.85
CA MET A 276 0.75 -18.39 -7.67
C MET A 276 1.16 -18.33 -6.20
N ASN A 277 2.46 -18.24 -5.96
CA ASN A 277 3.08 -18.29 -4.64
C ASN A 277 4.04 -17.12 -4.42
N GLY A 278 5.00 -17.25 -3.50
CA GLY A 278 5.97 -16.21 -3.16
C GLY A 278 6.65 -15.62 -4.38
N GLY A 279 6.77 -14.28 -4.42
CA GLY A 279 7.20 -13.50 -5.58
C GLY A 279 6.06 -12.87 -6.39
N ALA A 280 4.83 -13.42 -6.32
CA ALA A 280 3.64 -12.79 -6.91
C ALA A 280 3.12 -11.58 -6.11
N SER A 281 3.64 -11.37 -4.90
CA SER A 281 3.36 -10.23 -4.02
C SER A 281 3.45 -8.90 -4.75
N GLY A 282 2.48 -8.01 -4.57
CA GLY A 282 2.41 -6.71 -5.26
C GLY A 282 1.89 -6.77 -6.69
N GLY A 283 1.69 -7.97 -7.25
CA GLY A 283 1.13 -8.14 -8.59
C GLY A 283 -0.27 -7.55 -8.72
N PRO A 284 -0.60 -6.89 -9.85
CA PRO A 284 -1.85 -6.19 -10.01
C PRO A 284 -3.05 -7.13 -10.15
N TRP A 285 -4.18 -6.74 -9.55
CA TRP A 285 -5.49 -7.30 -9.78
C TRP A 285 -6.28 -6.33 -10.65
N LEU A 286 -6.42 -6.69 -11.94
CA LEU A 286 -7.08 -5.87 -12.94
C LEU A 286 -8.57 -6.20 -13.02
N ARG A 287 -9.39 -5.18 -12.89
CA ARG A 287 -10.81 -5.20 -13.23
C ARG A 287 -11.06 -4.39 -14.50
N GLN A 288 -12.22 -4.58 -15.13
CA GLN A 288 -12.61 -3.82 -16.32
C GLN A 288 -11.47 -3.79 -17.35
N ILE A 289 -11.04 -4.99 -17.76
CA ILE A 289 -9.97 -5.17 -18.74
C ILE A 289 -10.45 -4.59 -20.09
N ILE A 290 -9.69 -3.65 -20.64
CA ILE A 290 -10.01 -2.93 -21.88
C ILE A 290 -9.44 -3.69 -23.07
N ASP A 291 -8.23 -4.21 -22.93
CA ASP A 291 -7.57 -5.11 -23.85
C ASP A 291 -6.74 -6.16 -23.06
N GLU A 292 -5.98 -7.00 -23.74
CA GLU A 292 -5.26 -8.10 -23.09
C GLU A 292 -4.30 -7.63 -21.98
N ASP A 293 -3.84 -6.37 -22.04
CA ASP A 293 -2.75 -5.85 -21.24
C ASP A 293 -3.14 -4.67 -20.34
N LEU A 294 -4.29 -4.06 -20.56
CA LEU A 294 -4.72 -2.84 -19.88
C LEU A 294 -6.04 -3.01 -19.14
N GLY A 295 -6.10 -2.47 -17.95
CA GLY A 295 -7.28 -2.44 -17.11
C GLY A 295 -7.10 -1.48 -15.94
N TYR A 296 -7.99 -1.61 -14.94
CA TYR A 296 -7.90 -0.81 -13.73
C TYR A 296 -7.43 -1.68 -12.57
N VAL A 297 -6.31 -1.32 -11.94
CA VAL A 297 -5.81 -1.96 -10.72
C VAL A 297 -6.73 -1.56 -9.57
N PHE A 298 -7.47 -2.53 -9.01
CA PHE A 298 -8.32 -2.30 -7.85
C PHE A 298 -7.74 -2.90 -6.56
N ALA A 299 -6.70 -3.73 -6.67
CA ALA A 299 -5.97 -4.34 -5.57
C ALA A 299 -4.60 -4.82 -6.05
N VAL A 300 -3.72 -5.16 -5.10
CA VAL A 300 -2.45 -5.84 -5.37
C VAL A 300 -2.32 -7.08 -4.47
N THR A 301 -1.68 -8.13 -4.96
CA THR A 301 -1.46 -9.36 -4.20
C THR A 301 -0.72 -9.07 -2.90
N SER A 302 -1.34 -9.38 -1.77
CA SER A 302 -0.76 -9.22 -0.44
C SER A 302 -0.31 -10.55 0.17
N ARG A 303 -1.18 -11.57 0.10
CA ARG A 303 -1.00 -12.84 0.80
C ARG A 303 -1.51 -14.00 -0.05
N ARG A 304 -1.16 -15.21 0.39
CA ARG A 304 -1.66 -16.47 -0.19
C ARG A 304 -2.19 -17.40 0.89
N SER A 305 -3.00 -18.39 0.50
CA SER A 305 -3.38 -19.48 1.41
C SER A 305 -2.15 -20.33 1.76
N THR A 306 -2.07 -20.76 3.00
CA THR A 306 -1.03 -21.67 3.50
C THR A 306 -1.50 -23.12 3.56
N SER A 307 -2.79 -23.35 3.37
CA SER A 307 -3.43 -24.68 3.38
C SER A 307 -4.69 -24.68 2.54
N GLY A 308 -5.17 -25.87 2.18
CA GLY A 308 -6.39 -26.06 1.39
C GLY A 308 -6.21 -25.69 -0.10
N THR A 309 -7.27 -25.20 -0.73
CA THR A 309 -7.23 -24.79 -2.14
C THR A 309 -6.33 -23.56 -2.29
N PRO A 310 -5.36 -23.57 -3.21
CA PRO A 310 -4.51 -22.41 -3.45
C PRO A 310 -5.33 -21.19 -3.82
N ALA A 311 -5.12 -20.10 -3.09
CA ALA A 311 -5.79 -18.83 -3.31
C ALA A 311 -4.86 -17.65 -2.96
N LEU A 312 -5.08 -16.53 -3.64
CA LEU A 312 -4.47 -15.24 -3.32
C LEU A 312 -5.47 -14.35 -2.60
N PHE A 313 -4.93 -13.43 -1.81
CA PHE A 313 -5.68 -12.43 -1.05
C PHE A 313 -5.11 -11.04 -1.32
N ALA A 314 -6.01 -10.08 -1.43
CA ALA A 314 -5.70 -8.68 -1.64
C ALA A 314 -6.74 -7.78 -0.96
N THR A 315 -6.32 -6.68 -0.36
CA THR A 315 -7.27 -5.66 0.10
C THR A 315 -7.58 -4.73 -1.06
N PRO A 316 -8.85 -4.55 -1.47
CA PRO A 316 -9.23 -3.58 -2.49
C PRO A 316 -8.78 -2.17 -2.13
N ASN A 317 -8.32 -1.43 -3.13
CA ASN A 317 -7.91 -0.04 -2.97
C ASN A 317 -9.06 0.80 -2.45
N ASP A 318 -8.83 1.51 -1.37
CA ASP A 318 -9.78 2.38 -0.70
C ASP A 318 -9.46 3.87 -0.94
N LYS A 319 -10.19 4.75 -0.28
CA LYS A 319 -9.95 6.21 -0.33
C LYS A 319 -8.55 6.63 0.18
N TYR A 320 -7.91 5.81 1.01
CA TYR A 320 -6.57 6.12 1.51
C TYR A 320 -5.50 5.77 0.48
N VAL A 321 -5.70 4.72 -0.30
CA VAL A 321 -4.88 4.44 -1.50
C VAL A 321 -5.03 5.57 -2.51
N GLN A 322 -6.25 6.09 -2.72
CA GLN A 322 -6.46 7.29 -3.54
C GLN A 322 -5.67 8.49 -3.00
N SER A 323 -5.72 8.74 -1.69
CA SER A 323 -4.96 9.84 -1.08
C SER A 323 -3.45 9.68 -1.25
N MET A 324 -2.93 8.45 -1.22
CA MET A 324 -1.51 8.17 -1.49
C MET A 324 -1.17 8.46 -2.96
N PHE A 325 -2.02 8.03 -3.89
CA PHE A 325 -1.86 8.32 -5.32
C PHE A 325 -1.85 9.84 -5.59
N GLU A 326 -2.80 10.60 -4.99
CA GLU A 326 -2.90 12.06 -5.15
C GLU A 326 -1.64 12.81 -4.67
N GLN A 327 -0.89 12.24 -3.76
CA GLN A 327 0.38 12.81 -3.28
C GLN A 327 1.58 12.49 -4.19
N MET A 328 1.41 11.60 -5.17
CA MET A 328 2.46 11.09 -6.04
C MET A 328 2.16 11.27 -7.55
N LYS A 329 1.02 11.90 -7.86
CA LYS A 329 0.60 12.14 -9.26
C LYS A 329 1.28 13.36 -9.88
#